data_8efae6b263d5099b78c9e087343fd151
#
_entry.id   8efae6b263d5099b78c9e087343fd151
#
_cell.length_a   1.000
_cell.length_b   1.000
_cell.length_c   1.000
_cell.angle_alpha   90.00
_cell.angle_beta   90.00
_cell.angle_gamma   90.00
#
_symmetry.space_group_name_H-M   'P 1'
#
loop_
_entity.id
_entity.type
_entity.pdbx_description
1 polymer ?
#
loop_
_entity_poly.entity_id
_entity_poly.type
_entity_poly.pdbx_seq_one_letter_code
_entity_poly.pdbx_strand_id
1 'polypeptide(L)'
;MEYVLELNPDAMMRTFGQELNPESYAICKADMLIKGQDVSRIKLGNTLSNDQLENERFDYMLSNPPFGVDWKKIAGDIKDEYEQKGFEGRFGAGLPRVSDGSLLFLMHLLSKMHDNNSRDKDASFIDEQGSRIGIILNGSPLFTGGAGSGESEIRRYILEADLLEAIIALPTDMFYNTGIATYIWILSNKKAPERRGKVQLIDGSNLYSKMRKSLGSKRNEMSEDDIKIITRAFGDFEVVDARVLDKPDEVKSNRGRQSANPKAEPAKTFASKIFATHEFGYRRLTIERPLRLSAQLSDTAIESLRYAPKPFDMVMPALYEKFGNSWNTDSYGDLSNVTIDARAMIKADFSELKEKQIKDVLDPRLWQDQLEIMDKAQALQAAIGSSQFNDYNEFEKLFKQALKDTNTTLDSKEKKQIIDAITWKNPEAEPVIKKMVKTANPLYGAFEYRVSNSASSKSKIVEFQPDSDLRDYENVLLNPDVTTTELIENYFKREVQPHVPDAWLNADKTDDIDKEIGIVGFEIPFNRHFYVYEPPRPLSEIDADLDKVSSEIMQLLGEVHS
;
A
#
# COMPACT_ATOMS: atom_id res chain seq x y z
N MET A 1 -14.76 34.33 3.07
CA MET A 1 -15.97 35.18 2.94
C MET A 1 -15.63 36.54 2.33
N GLU A 2 -14.76 37.33 2.94
CA GLU A 2 -14.38 38.68 2.43
C GLU A 2 -13.96 38.66 0.94
N TYR A 3 -13.03 37.78 0.57
CA TYR A 3 -12.57 37.65 -0.81
C TYR A 3 -13.70 37.41 -1.83
N VAL A 4 -14.72 36.60 -1.46
CA VAL A 4 -15.88 36.38 -2.35
C VAL A 4 -16.75 37.61 -2.45
N LEU A 5 -16.93 38.34 -1.34
CA LEU A 5 -17.69 39.60 -1.34
C LEU A 5 -16.97 40.74 -2.05
N GLU A 6 -15.62 40.71 -2.09
CA GLU A 6 -14.83 41.64 -2.95
C GLU A 6 -15.07 41.37 -4.44
N LEU A 7 -15.19 40.09 -4.83
CA LEU A 7 -15.47 39.69 -6.21
C LEU A 7 -16.94 39.88 -6.60
N ASN A 8 -17.86 39.64 -5.64
CA ASN A 8 -19.29 39.80 -5.85
C ASN A 8 -19.94 40.38 -4.59
N PRO A 9 -20.12 41.71 -4.52
CA PRO A 9 -20.71 42.39 -3.36
C PRO A 9 -22.15 41.99 -3.04
N ASP A 10 -22.89 41.47 -4.02
CA ASP A 10 -24.27 41.05 -3.87
C ASP A 10 -24.42 39.58 -3.41
N ALA A 11 -23.31 38.88 -3.19
CA ALA A 11 -23.35 37.49 -2.79
C ALA A 11 -23.94 37.32 -1.37
N MET A 12 -25.02 36.56 -1.27
CA MET A 12 -25.60 36.18 0.02
C MET A 12 -24.93 34.91 0.56
N MET A 13 -24.06 35.07 1.57
CA MET A 13 -23.26 33.96 2.11
C MET A 13 -23.68 33.60 3.54
N ARG A 14 -23.79 32.31 3.78
CA ARG A 14 -23.93 31.73 5.13
C ARG A 14 -22.73 30.84 5.41
N THR A 15 -21.94 31.19 6.44
CA THR A 15 -20.72 30.46 6.80
C THR A 15 -20.97 29.51 7.96
N PHE A 16 -20.45 28.30 7.82
CA PHE A 16 -20.49 27.25 8.83
C PHE A 16 -19.08 26.78 9.11
N GLY A 17 -18.84 26.25 10.30
CA GLY A 17 -17.54 25.69 10.64
C GLY A 17 -17.60 24.87 11.91
N GLN A 18 -16.64 23.96 12.02
CA GLN A 18 -16.43 23.22 13.24
C GLN A 18 -14.94 23.15 13.54
N GLU A 19 -14.55 23.45 14.77
CA GLU A 19 -13.16 23.52 15.22
C GLU A 19 -12.99 22.68 16.49
N LEU A 20 -11.94 21.87 16.52
CA LEU A 20 -11.59 21.02 17.65
C LEU A 20 -10.90 21.82 18.77
N ASN A 21 -10.00 22.74 18.42
CA ASN A 21 -9.21 23.49 19.38
C ASN A 21 -10.02 24.67 19.96
N PRO A 22 -10.26 24.70 21.30
CA PRO A 22 -11.04 25.78 21.92
C PRO A 22 -10.47 27.18 21.71
N GLU A 23 -9.15 27.31 21.67
CA GLU A 23 -8.48 28.60 21.45
C GLU A 23 -8.72 29.11 20.02
N SER A 24 -8.45 28.25 19.01
CA SER A 24 -8.72 28.56 17.60
C SER A 24 -10.20 28.88 17.36
N TYR A 25 -11.10 28.13 18.02
CA TYR A 25 -12.54 28.38 17.98
C TYR A 25 -12.87 29.79 18.52
N ALA A 26 -12.31 30.17 19.69
CA ALA A 26 -12.55 31.45 20.30
C ALA A 26 -12.01 32.61 19.43
N ILE A 27 -10.82 32.46 18.87
CA ILE A 27 -10.19 33.43 17.94
C ILE A 27 -11.05 33.60 16.70
N CYS A 28 -11.49 32.50 16.08
CA CYS A 28 -12.36 32.53 14.91
C CYS A 28 -13.64 33.31 15.18
N LYS A 29 -14.32 33.03 16.29
CA LYS A 29 -15.57 33.72 16.65
C LYS A 29 -15.33 35.21 16.96
N ALA A 30 -14.24 35.55 17.62
CA ALA A 30 -13.90 36.94 17.91
C ALA A 30 -13.64 37.74 16.62
N ASP A 31 -12.86 37.17 15.69
CA ASP A 31 -12.61 37.79 14.38
C ASP A 31 -13.91 38.00 13.57
N MET A 32 -14.77 36.99 13.54
CA MET A 32 -16.07 37.08 12.87
C MET A 32 -16.98 38.16 13.50
N LEU A 33 -17.00 38.27 14.84
CA LEU A 33 -17.77 39.31 15.54
C LEU A 33 -17.25 40.71 15.22
N ILE A 34 -15.94 40.91 15.22
CA ILE A 34 -15.31 42.18 14.84
C ILE A 34 -15.71 42.61 13.41
N LYS A 35 -15.84 41.64 12.52
CA LYS A 35 -16.25 41.81 11.12
C LYS A 35 -17.77 41.83 10.92
N GLY A 36 -18.56 41.82 12.00
CA GLY A 36 -20.03 41.86 11.93
C GLY A 36 -20.69 40.62 11.34
N GLN A 37 -20.00 39.45 11.40
CA GLN A 37 -20.50 38.21 10.85
C GLN A 37 -21.25 37.36 11.89
N ASP A 38 -22.18 36.52 11.44
CA ASP A 38 -22.94 35.61 12.32
C ASP A 38 -22.06 34.43 12.79
N VAL A 39 -21.84 34.35 14.09
CA VAL A 39 -21.01 33.32 14.76
C VAL A 39 -21.81 32.11 15.26
N SER A 40 -23.11 32.09 15.10
CA SER A 40 -24.00 31.05 15.66
C SER A 40 -23.76 29.67 15.05
N ARG A 41 -23.26 29.65 13.80
CA ARG A 41 -23.03 28.45 13.01
C ARG A 41 -21.61 27.89 13.12
N ILE A 42 -20.76 28.54 13.93
CA ILE A 42 -19.43 28.00 14.26
C ILE A 42 -19.55 27.15 15.52
N LYS A 43 -19.18 25.86 15.43
CA LYS A 43 -19.34 24.86 16.48
C LYS A 43 -17.97 24.43 17.04
N LEU A 44 -17.96 24.06 18.33
CA LEU A 44 -16.78 23.49 18.97
C LEU A 44 -16.95 21.98 19.07
N GLY A 45 -16.01 21.22 18.53
CA GLY A 45 -16.04 19.75 18.62
C GLY A 45 -15.17 19.07 17.56
N ASN A 46 -14.95 17.78 17.75
CA ASN A 46 -14.20 16.97 16.81
C ASN A 46 -15.09 16.58 15.61
N THR A 47 -14.78 17.06 14.44
CA THR A 47 -15.54 16.81 13.20
C THR A 47 -15.71 15.31 12.90
N LEU A 48 -14.71 14.48 13.22
CA LEU A 48 -14.73 13.06 12.87
C LEU A 48 -15.52 12.21 13.87
N SER A 49 -15.47 12.50 15.18
CA SER A 49 -16.17 11.71 16.21
C SER A 49 -17.44 12.37 16.75
N ASN A 50 -17.63 13.67 16.51
CA ASN A 50 -18.80 14.42 17.01
C ASN A 50 -19.18 15.53 16.03
N ASP A 51 -19.85 15.15 14.95
CA ASP A 51 -20.34 16.08 13.93
C ASP A 51 -21.51 16.92 14.46
N GLN A 52 -21.25 18.20 14.73
CA GLN A 52 -22.24 19.16 15.21
C GLN A 52 -23.14 19.74 14.10
N LEU A 53 -22.84 19.39 12.84
CA LEU A 53 -23.52 19.84 11.64
C LEU A 53 -24.08 18.65 10.82
N GLU A 54 -24.52 17.59 11.51
CA GLU A 54 -24.90 16.30 10.93
C GLU A 54 -25.92 16.43 9.79
N ASN A 55 -26.93 17.28 9.96
CA ASN A 55 -28.02 17.45 9.00
C ASN A 55 -27.81 18.59 8.00
N GLU A 56 -26.68 19.28 8.08
CA GLU A 56 -26.38 20.38 7.16
C GLU A 56 -25.77 19.86 5.85
N ARG A 57 -26.09 20.55 4.75
CA ARG A 57 -25.50 20.34 3.43
C ARG A 57 -25.01 21.67 2.90
N PHE A 58 -23.96 21.65 2.08
CA PHE A 58 -23.25 22.85 1.68
C PHE A 58 -23.00 22.91 0.18
N ASP A 59 -23.18 24.09 -0.41
CA ASP A 59 -22.85 24.35 -1.82
C ASP A 59 -21.36 24.33 -2.07
N TYR A 60 -20.57 24.91 -1.14
CA TYR A 60 -19.11 25.00 -1.22
C TYR A 60 -18.48 24.63 0.11
N MET A 61 -17.45 23.82 0.05
CA MET A 61 -16.69 23.40 1.23
C MET A 61 -15.20 23.55 0.99
N LEU A 62 -14.50 24.17 1.95
CA LEU A 62 -13.06 24.34 1.94
C LEU A 62 -12.45 23.73 3.20
N SER A 63 -11.40 22.94 3.06
CA SER A 63 -10.72 22.33 4.21
C SER A 63 -9.21 22.24 3.99
N ASN A 64 -8.47 22.50 5.06
CA ASN A 64 -7.06 22.22 5.15
C ASN A 64 -6.82 21.41 6.45
N PRO A 65 -7.13 20.10 6.43
CA PRO A 65 -7.02 19.25 7.61
C PRO A 65 -5.55 19.05 7.99
N PRO A 66 -5.26 18.63 9.25
CA PRO A 66 -3.90 18.33 9.66
C PRO A 66 -3.35 17.13 8.86
N PHE A 67 -2.10 17.25 8.37
CA PHE A 67 -1.44 16.22 7.58
C PHE A 67 -0.85 15.12 8.45
N GLY A 68 -1.06 13.84 8.08
CA GLY A 68 -0.41 12.69 8.70
C GLY A 68 -0.75 12.49 10.18
N VAL A 69 -1.90 12.97 10.64
CA VAL A 69 -2.35 12.79 12.03
C VAL A 69 -3.07 11.46 12.17
N ASP A 70 -2.66 10.68 13.19
CA ASP A 70 -3.34 9.44 13.52
C ASP A 70 -4.73 9.69 14.13
N TRP A 71 -5.65 8.77 13.84
CA TRP A 71 -7.00 8.80 14.40
C TRP A 71 -7.26 7.68 15.42
N LYS A 72 -6.18 7.15 16.01
CA LYS A 72 -6.22 6.03 16.96
C LYS A 72 -7.14 6.30 18.15
N LYS A 73 -7.17 7.54 18.65
CA LYS A 73 -7.98 7.92 19.81
C LYS A 73 -9.48 7.85 19.57
N ILE A 74 -9.92 8.02 18.33
CA ILE A 74 -11.32 8.01 17.90
C ILE A 74 -11.66 6.82 17.01
N ALA A 75 -10.75 5.82 16.97
CA ALA A 75 -10.90 4.67 16.08
C ALA A 75 -12.15 3.83 16.39
N GLY A 76 -12.60 3.80 17.64
CA GLY A 76 -13.87 3.17 18.04
C GLY A 76 -15.04 3.79 17.30
N ASP A 77 -15.25 5.10 17.49
CA ASP A 77 -16.38 5.83 16.89
C ASP A 77 -16.43 5.71 15.36
N ILE A 78 -15.26 5.81 14.71
CA ILE A 78 -15.14 5.72 13.25
C ILE A 78 -15.48 4.32 12.73
N LYS A 79 -14.95 3.27 13.39
CA LYS A 79 -15.23 1.88 13.00
C LYS A 79 -16.69 1.50 13.26
N ASP A 80 -17.24 1.93 14.39
CA ASP A 80 -18.64 1.70 14.72
C ASP A 80 -19.56 2.34 13.67
N GLU A 81 -19.27 3.57 13.22
CA GLU A 81 -20.01 4.21 12.15
C GLU A 81 -19.89 3.44 10.82
N TYR A 82 -18.67 3.03 10.46
CA TYR A 82 -18.40 2.25 9.26
C TYR A 82 -19.15 0.91 9.25
N GLU A 83 -19.09 0.15 10.35
CA GLU A 83 -19.68 -1.19 10.46
C GLU A 83 -21.21 -1.14 10.57
N GLN A 84 -21.76 -0.15 11.30
CA GLN A 84 -23.19 -0.07 11.56
C GLN A 84 -23.97 0.65 10.47
N LYS A 85 -23.40 1.70 9.86
CA LYS A 85 -24.09 2.54 8.90
C LYS A 85 -23.66 2.28 7.43
N GLY A 86 -22.47 1.74 7.20
CA GLY A 86 -21.96 1.55 5.84
C GLY A 86 -22.06 2.84 5.02
N PHE A 87 -22.66 2.78 3.83
CA PHE A 87 -22.86 3.94 2.95
C PHE A 87 -23.96 4.91 3.41
N GLU A 88 -24.76 4.58 4.40
CA GLU A 88 -25.66 5.54 5.06
C GLU A 88 -24.89 6.46 6.02
N GLY A 89 -23.71 6.04 6.45
CA GLY A 89 -22.78 6.84 7.22
C GLY A 89 -21.76 7.56 6.33
N ARG A 90 -20.78 8.20 6.97
CA ARG A 90 -19.76 9.01 6.28
C ARG A 90 -18.64 8.16 5.66
N PHE A 91 -18.35 6.99 6.20
CA PHE A 91 -17.12 6.25 5.94
C PHE A 91 -17.33 4.95 5.15
N GLY A 92 -18.50 4.74 4.55
CA GLY A 92 -18.90 3.50 3.92
C GLY A 92 -18.01 3.02 2.76
N ALA A 93 -17.29 3.93 2.08
CA ALA A 93 -16.39 3.56 1.00
C ALA A 93 -15.11 2.84 1.47
N GLY A 94 -14.71 3.01 2.75
CA GLY A 94 -13.53 2.36 3.30
C GLY A 94 -12.90 3.15 4.45
N LEU A 95 -11.99 2.52 5.18
CA LEU A 95 -11.24 3.17 6.24
C LEU A 95 -9.75 3.23 5.87
N PRO A 96 -9.12 4.41 5.92
CA PRO A 96 -7.68 4.53 5.72
C PRO A 96 -6.91 3.94 6.91
N ARG A 97 -5.62 3.73 6.74
CA ARG A 97 -4.73 3.31 7.83
C ARG A 97 -4.83 4.26 9.02
N VAL A 98 -4.74 3.71 10.23
CA VAL A 98 -4.90 4.48 11.49
C VAL A 98 -3.88 5.62 11.64
N SER A 99 -2.72 5.51 11.02
CA SER A 99 -1.65 6.51 11.08
C SER A 99 -1.90 7.77 10.22
N ASP A 100 -2.94 7.80 9.37
CA ASP A 100 -3.25 8.94 8.51
C ASP A 100 -4.77 9.09 8.31
N GLY A 101 -5.36 10.08 8.95
CA GLY A 101 -6.79 10.39 8.90
C GLY A 101 -7.20 11.35 7.76
N SER A 102 -6.31 11.73 6.86
CA SER A 102 -6.58 12.74 5.83
C SER A 102 -7.81 12.40 4.97
N LEU A 103 -7.95 11.14 4.56
CA LEU A 103 -9.09 10.68 3.76
C LEU A 103 -10.41 10.65 4.56
N LEU A 104 -10.37 10.55 5.89
CA LEU A 104 -11.60 10.66 6.70
C LEU A 104 -12.21 12.06 6.61
N PHE A 105 -11.39 13.11 6.59
CA PHE A 105 -11.88 14.47 6.37
C PHE A 105 -12.48 14.63 4.98
N LEU A 106 -11.88 14.05 3.95
CA LEU A 106 -12.45 14.06 2.61
C LEU A 106 -13.80 13.35 2.58
N MET A 107 -13.92 12.16 3.17
CA MET A 107 -15.17 11.41 3.28
C MET A 107 -16.25 12.18 4.04
N HIS A 108 -15.86 12.86 5.14
CA HIS A 108 -16.76 13.73 5.87
C HIS A 108 -17.30 14.87 4.98
N LEU A 109 -16.46 15.54 4.21
CA LEU A 109 -16.91 16.59 3.29
C LEU A 109 -17.83 16.02 2.19
N LEU A 110 -17.52 14.84 1.64
CA LEU A 110 -18.37 14.18 0.64
C LEU A 110 -19.77 13.90 1.20
N SER A 111 -19.88 13.49 2.46
CA SER A 111 -21.18 13.24 3.11
C SER A 111 -22.01 14.52 3.31
N LYS A 112 -21.40 15.70 3.16
CA LYS A 112 -22.06 17.00 3.30
C LYS A 112 -22.45 17.63 1.94
N MET A 113 -22.26 16.92 0.85
CA MET A 113 -22.77 17.39 -0.45
C MET A 113 -24.29 17.31 -0.51
N HIS A 114 -24.89 18.22 -1.29
CA HIS A 114 -26.30 18.12 -1.65
C HIS A 114 -26.55 16.89 -2.54
N ASP A 115 -27.67 16.23 -2.34
CA ASP A 115 -28.09 15.13 -3.20
C ASP A 115 -28.50 15.63 -4.59
N ASN A 116 -27.85 15.13 -5.64
CA ASN A 116 -28.22 15.42 -7.03
C ASN A 116 -29.47 14.66 -7.49
N ASN A 117 -30.11 13.89 -6.61
CA ASN A 117 -31.24 12.99 -6.93
C ASN A 117 -32.62 13.60 -6.73
N SER A 118 -32.79 14.92 -6.71
CA SER A 118 -34.14 15.48 -6.77
C SER A 118 -34.77 15.18 -8.12
N ARG A 119 -35.44 14.01 -8.19
CA ARG A 119 -36.31 13.58 -9.32
C ARG A 119 -37.63 14.37 -9.35
N ASP A 120 -37.70 15.54 -8.81
CA ASP A 120 -38.82 16.44 -8.99
C ASP A 120 -38.76 17.03 -10.40
N LYS A 121 -39.42 16.32 -11.32
CA LYS A 121 -39.57 16.66 -12.74
C LYS A 121 -40.41 17.93 -12.98
N ASP A 122 -40.95 18.55 -11.94
CA ASP A 122 -41.83 19.71 -12.03
C ASP A 122 -41.21 21.06 -11.62
N ALA A 123 -39.93 21.07 -11.23
CA ALA A 123 -39.25 22.32 -10.94
C ALA A 123 -38.84 23.01 -12.26
N SER A 124 -39.62 24.02 -12.66
CA SER A 124 -39.30 24.98 -13.72
C SER A 124 -38.08 25.87 -13.40
N PHE A 125 -37.43 25.63 -12.31
CA PHE A 125 -36.08 26.03 -11.93
C PHE A 125 -35.28 24.72 -11.75
N ILE A 126 -34.73 24.21 -12.85
CA ILE A 126 -33.64 23.21 -12.81
C ILE A 126 -32.46 24.00 -12.26
N ASP A 127 -32.50 24.23 -10.99
CA ASP A 127 -31.38 24.80 -10.33
C ASP A 127 -30.37 23.69 -10.11
N GLU A 128 -29.22 23.98 -10.52
CA GLU A 128 -27.93 23.32 -10.39
C GLU A 128 -27.60 22.97 -8.93
N GLN A 129 -28.48 22.23 -8.26
CA GLN A 129 -28.23 21.76 -6.91
C GLN A 129 -27.10 20.74 -6.95
N GLY A 130 -26.00 21.09 -6.40
CA GLY A 130 -24.83 20.26 -6.26
C GLY A 130 -23.75 21.03 -5.51
N SER A 131 -22.71 20.34 -5.13
CA SER A 131 -21.68 20.86 -4.25
C SER A 131 -20.32 20.83 -4.91
N ARG A 132 -19.43 21.71 -4.44
CA ARG A 132 -18.02 21.68 -4.79
C ARG A 132 -17.16 21.72 -3.52
N ILE A 133 -16.15 20.87 -3.47
CA ILE A 133 -15.18 20.76 -2.38
C ILE A 133 -13.81 21.16 -2.88
N GLY A 134 -13.09 21.94 -2.07
CA GLY A 134 -11.65 22.15 -2.18
C GLY A 134 -10.98 21.69 -0.89
N ILE A 135 -10.14 20.67 -0.98
CA ILE A 135 -9.42 20.16 0.19
C ILE A 135 -7.94 20.05 -0.12
N ILE A 136 -7.10 20.47 0.84
CA ILE A 136 -5.65 20.36 0.73
C ILE A 136 -5.21 19.10 1.44
N LEU A 137 -4.52 18.22 0.71
CA LEU A 137 -3.99 16.95 1.23
C LEU A 137 -2.49 16.84 0.94
N ASN A 138 -1.79 16.00 1.69
CA ASN A 138 -0.44 15.57 1.35
C ASN A 138 -0.45 14.56 0.19
N GLY A 139 0.72 14.06 -0.22
CA GLY A 139 0.82 13.10 -1.32
C GLY A 139 0.32 11.69 -1.02
N SER A 140 0.28 11.30 0.26
CA SER A 140 -0.10 9.94 0.68
C SER A 140 -1.46 9.48 0.14
N PRO A 141 -2.55 10.26 0.20
CA PRO A 141 -3.86 9.89 -0.35
C PRO A 141 -3.86 9.53 -1.83
N LEU A 142 -2.88 9.95 -2.61
CA LEU A 142 -2.82 9.70 -4.05
C LEU A 142 -2.50 8.23 -4.38
N PHE A 143 -1.64 7.57 -3.62
CA PHE A 143 -1.08 6.26 -3.99
C PHE A 143 -0.97 5.26 -2.83
N THR A 144 -1.12 5.67 -1.57
CA THR A 144 -1.03 4.73 -0.45
C THR A 144 -2.18 3.74 -0.46
N GLY A 145 -1.87 2.50 -0.10
CA GLY A 145 -2.82 1.40 -0.09
C GLY A 145 -2.99 0.75 -1.47
N GLY A 146 -2.74 -0.56 -1.54
CA GLY A 146 -2.94 -1.34 -2.78
C GLY A 146 -4.39 -1.74 -2.98
N ALA A 147 -4.67 -2.45 -4.07
CA ALA A 147 -5.99 -2.97 -4.42
C ALA A 147 -6.68 -3.66 -3.23
N GLY A 148 -7.94 -3.32 -2.97
CA GLY A 148 -8.74 -3.82 -1.84
C GLY A 148 -8.44 -3.18 -0.48
N SER A 149 -7.48 -2.23 -0.38
CA SER A 149 -7.29 -1.47 0.86
C SER A 149 -8.30 -0.34 0.99
N GLY A 150 -8.54 0.11 2.23
CA GLY A 150 -9.49 1.19 2.47
C GLY A 150 -9.16 2.48 1.73
N GLU A 151 -7.89 2.86 1.61
CA GLU A 151 -7.47 4.03 0.83
C GLU A 151 -7.76 3.86 -0.67
N SER A 152 -7.50 2.67 -1.21
CA SER A 152 -7.80 2.36 -2.60
C SER A 152 -9.31 2.36 -2.87
N GLU A 153 -10.11 1.80 -1.96
CA GLU A 153 -11.56 1.78 -2.07
C GLU A 153 -12.17 3.19 -1.97
N ILE A 154 -11.62 4.08 -1.13
CA ILE A 154 -12.03 5.49 -1.10
C ILE A 154 -11.75 6.17 -2.45
N ARG A 155 -10.56 5.97 -3.05
CA ARG A 155 -10.24 6.49 -4.39
C ARG A 155 -11.17 5.90 -5.45
N ARG A 156 -11.44 4.58 -5.39
CA ARG A 156 -12.39 3.90 -6.26
C ARG A 156 -13.75 4.57 -6.22
N TYR A 157 -14.30 4.75 -5.02
CA TYR A 157 -15.60 5.40 -4.83
C TYR A 157 -15.64 6.81 -5.46
N ILE A 158 -14.62 7.63 -5.21
CA ILE A 158 -14.56 9.01 -5.71
C ILE A 158 -14.47 9.06 -7.24
N LEU A 159 -13.69 8.15 -7.84
CA LEU A 159 -13.47 8.09 -9.28
C LEU A 159 -14.62 7.43 -10.04
N GLU A 160 -15.17 6.33 -9.54
CA GLU A 160 -16.33 5.65 -10.14
C GLU A 160 -17.61 6.46 -10.02
N ALA A 161 -17.81 7.19 -8.90
CA ALA A 161 -18.91 8.12 -8.73
C ALA A 161 -18.70 9.46 -9.48
N ASP A 162 -17.61 9.60 -10.23
CA ASP A 162 -17.24 10.79 -11.02
C ASP A 162 -17.22 12.10 -10.20
N LEU A 163 -16.77 12.05 -8.94
CA LEU A 163 -16.72 13.19 -8.04
C LEU A 163 -15.43 14.01 -8.16
N LEU A 164 -14.31 13.40 -8.50
CA LEU A 164 -13.02 14.09 -8.60
C LEU A 164 -12.93 14.89 -9.89
N GLU A 165 -12.85 16.21 -9.78
CA GLU A 165 -12.78 17.14 -10.92
C GLU A 165 -11.33 17.47 -11.30
N ALA A 166 -10.48 17.78 -10.29
CA ALA A 166 -9.07 18.07 -10.53
C ALA A 166 -8.20 17.80 -9.29
N ILE A 167 -6.90 17.62 -9.54
CA ILE A 167 -5.86 17.64 -8.51
C ILE A 167 -4.77 18.63 -8.96
N ILE A 168 -4.41 19.56 -8.08
CA ILE A 168 -3.42 20.61 -8.33
C ILE A 168 -2.26 20.39 -7.38
N ALA A 169 -1.06 20.11 -7.91
CA ALA A 169 0.15 20.07 -7.12
C ALA A 169 0.62 21.49 -6.78
N LEU A 170 0.90 21.73 -5.52
CA LEU A 170 1.43 22.99 -5.01
C LEU A 170 2.95 22.90 -4.78
N PRO A 171 3.67 24.03 -4.79
CA PRO A 171 5.06 24.07 -4.40
C PRO A 171 5.28 23.54 -2.97
N THR A 172 6.44 22.96 -2.73
CA THR A 172 6.89 22.64 -1.36
C THR A 172 7.15 23.91 -0.54
N ASP A 173 7.26 23.79 0.75
CA ASP A 173 7.53 24.93 1.66
C ASP A 173 6.51 26.09 1.57
N MET A 174 5.24 25.79 1.22
CA MET A 174 4.15 26.76 1.14
C MET A 174 3.43 27.01 2.46
N PHE A 175 3.57 26.11 3.45
CA PHE A 175 2.84 26.15 4.72
C PHE A 175 3.78 26.39 5.91
N TYR A 176 3.25 27.01 6.98
CA TYR A 176 4.04 27.41 8.15
C TYR A 176 4.66 26.25 8.91
N ASN A 177 3.96 25.10 8.93
CA ASN A 177 4.33 23.98 9.79
C ASN A 177 4.91 22.78 9.03
N THR A 178 4.99 22.83 7.70
CA THR A 178 5.45 21.73 6.89
C THR A 178 6.07 22.17 5.58
N GLY A 179 7.14 21.47 5.17
CA GLY A 179 7.77 21.65 3.86
C GLY A 179 7.40 20.57 2.83
N ILE A 180 6.43 19.69 3.14
CA ILE A 180 6.06 18.60 2.25
C ILE A 180 5.30 19.07 1.01
N ALA A 181 5.32 18.25 -0.05
CA ALA A 181 4.46 18.44 -1.21
C ALA A 181 2.98 18.29 -0.81
N THR A 182 2.15 19.22 -1.27
CA THR A 182 0.71 19.26 -1.00
C THR A 182 -0.06 19.40 -2.28
N TYR A 183 -1.31 18.95 -2.24
CA TYR A 183 -2.19 18.90 -3.40
C TYR A 183 -3.56 19.44 -3.03
N ILE A 184 -4.12 20.30 -3.88
CA ILE A 184 -5.52 20.69 -3.78
C ILE A 184 -6.34 19.67 -4.57
N TRP A 185 -7.27 19.00 -3.90
CA TRP A 185 -8.26 18.17 -4.54
C TRP A 185 -9.54 18.95 -4.71
N ILE A 186 -10.04 19.02 -5.95
CA ILE A 186 -11.32 19.65 -6.29
C ILE A 186 -12.30 18.54 -6.64
N LEU A 187 -13.37 18.45 -5.85
CA LEU A 187 -14.43 17.47 -6.06
C LEU A 187 -15.76 18.20 -6.30
N SER A 188 -16.59 17.63 -7.15
CA SER A 188 -17.93 18.16 -7.43
C SER A 188 -18.85 17.04 -7.87
N ASN A 189 -20.08 17.06 -7.40
CA ASN A 189 -21.15 16.20 -7.91
C ASN A 189 -22.00 16.90 -9.00
N LYS A 190 -21.58 18.08 -9.44
CA LYS A 190 -22.18 18.85 -10.55
C LYS A 190 -21.15 19.23 -11.62
N LYS A 191 -20.35 18.27 -12.06
CA LYS A 191 -19.37 18.50 -13.12
C LYS A 191 -20.03 19.00 -14.41
N ALA A 192 -19.40 20.00 -15.04
CA ALA A 192 -19.77 20.43 -16.40
C ALA A 192 -19.67 19.24 -17.38
N PRO A 193 -20.52 19.20 -18.43
CA PRO A 193 -20.59 18.05 -19.35
C PRO A 193 -19.24 17.63 -19.93
N GLU A 194 -18.36 18.56 -20.26
CA GLU A 194 -17.03 18.33 -20.82
C GLU A 194 -16.05 17.68 -19.84
N ARG A 195 -16.32 17.80 -18.52
CA ARG A 195 -15.50 17.26 -17.42
C ARG A 195 -15.99 15.90 -16.92
N ARG A 196 -17.18 15.47 -17.32
CA ARG A 196 -17.74 14.18 -16.86
C ARG A 196 -16.89 13.03 -17.31
N GLY A 197 -16.64 12.08 -16.39
CA GLY A 197 -15.78 10.93 -16.61
C GLY A 197 -14.29 11.27 -16.74
N LYS A 198 -13.88 12.51 -16.42
CA LYS A 198 -12.50 12.98 -16.57
C LYS A 198 -11.99 13.64 -15.29
N VAL A 199 -10.67 13.60 -15.13
CA VAL A 199 -9.92 14.27 -14.05
C VAL A 199 -8.80 15.08 -14.67
N GLN A 200 -8.69 16.34 -14.25
CA GLN A 200 -7.58 17.21 -14.65
C GLN A 200 -6.48 17.16 -13.58
N LEU A 201 -5.26 16.84 -13.98
CA LEU A 201 -4.08 16.97 -13.14
C LEU A 201 -3.31 18.24 -13.54
N ILE A 202 -3.01 19.10 -12.58
CA ILE A 202 -2.33 20.38 -12.81
C ILE A 202 -1.05 20.40 -11.97
N ASP A 203 0.10 20.48 -12.63
CA ASP A 203 1.39 20.62 -11.96
C ASP A 203 1.77 22.11 -11.83
N GLY A 204 1.51 22.65 -10.66
CA GLY A 204 1.93 23.98 -10.24
C GLY A 204 3.12 23.96 -9.27
N SER A 205 3.79 22.83 -9.10
CA SER A 205 4.85 22.63 -8.11
C SER A 205 6.04 23.59 -8.28
N ASN A 206 6.26 24.11 -9.48
CA ASN A 206 7.32 25.07 -9.82
C ASN A 206 6.81 26.53 -9.97
N LEU A 207 5.54 26.80 -9.66
CA LEU A 207 4.96 28.14 -9.72
C LEU A 207 5.13 28.85 -8.37
N TYR A 208 6.34 29.26 -8.04
CA TYR A 208 6.61 29.98 -6.82
C TYR A 208 7.78 30.95 -6.95
N SER A 209 7.86 31.84 -5.99
CA SER A 209 9.03 32.69 -5.71
C SER A 209 9.47 32.46 -4.27
N LYS A 210 10.77 32.60 -3.99
CA LYS A 210 11.26 32.49 -2.62
C LYS A 210 10.88 33.72 -1.83
N MET A 211 10.33 33.52 -0.64
CA MET A 211 10.04 34.60 0.28
C MET A 211 11.32 35.33 0.70
N ARG A 212 11.25 36.64 0.82
CA ARG A 212 12.35 37.47 1.32
C ARG A 212 12.75 37.12 2.75
N LYS A 213 11.80 36.69 3.59
CA LYS A 213 11.99 36.23 4.97
C LYS A 213 11.08 35.02 5.19
N SER A 214 11.67 33.92 5.62
CA SER A 214 10.90 32.71 5.94
C SER A 214 10.04 32.88 7.18
N LEU A 215 8.89 32.21 7.20
CA LEU A 215 7.96 32.16 8.32
C LEU A 215 7.79 30.69 8.72
N GLY A 216 8.60 30.24 9.68
CA GLY A 216 8.69 28.81 10.03
C GLY A 216 9.19 27.97 8.84
N SER A 217 8.49 26.92 8.51
CA SER A 217 8.77 26.08 7.32
C SER A 217 8.39 26.75 6.01
N LYS A 218 7.56 27.78 6.02
CA LYS A 218 7.14 28.50 4.82
C LYS A 218 8.28 29.34 4.28
N ARG A 219 8.78 28.99 3.09
CA ARG A 219 9.90 29.63 2.40
C ARG A 219 9.53 30.10 0.99
N ASN A 220 8.46 29.56 0.46
CA ASN A 220 7.96 29.81 -0.88
C ASN A 220 6.58 30.49 -0.83
N GLU A 221 6.30 31.33 -1.82
CA GLU A 221 5.01 31.97 -2.01
C GLU A 221 4.64 31.97 -3.49
N MET A 222 3.36 31.89 -3.77
CA MET A 222 2.81 32.06 -5.11
C MET A 222 2.37 33.49 -5.31
N SER A 223 2.72 34.08 -6.43
CA SER A 223 2.21 35.38 -6.84
C SER A 223 0.77 35.26 -7.32
N GLU A 224 0.07 36.41 -7.41
CA GLU A 224 -1.28 36.45 -8.01
C GLU A 224 -1.28 35.94 -9.45
N ASP A 225 -0.21 36.16 -10.20
CA ASP A 225 -0.09 35.70 -11.59
C ASP A 225 0.11 34.16 -11.64
N ASP A 226 0.88 33.60 -10.71
CA ASP A 226 0.98 32.13 -10.57
C ASP A 226 -0.40 31.51 -10.28
N ILE A 227 -1.17 32.12 -9.38
CA ILE A 227 -2.54 31.69 -9.05
C ILE A 227 -3.45 31.82 -10.26
N LYS A 228 -3.37 32.94 -11.03
CA LYS A 228 -4.16 33.14 -12.25
C LYS A 228 -3.86 32.09 -13.32
N ILE A 229 -2.59 31.67 -13.47
CA ILE A 229 -2.21 30.61 -14.42
C ILE A 229 -2.96 29.31 -14.09
N ILE A 230 -2.91 28.90 -12.83
CA ILE A 230 -3.58 27.66 -12.37
C ILE A 230 -5.10 27.78 -12.52
N THR A 231 -5.68 28.87 -12.05
CA THR A 231 -7.15 29.09 -12.08
C THR A 231 -7.69 29.18 -13.49
N ARG A 232 -6.95 29.79 -14.41
CA ARG A 232 -7.31 29.83 -15.84
C ARG A 232 -7.25 28.44 -16.45
N ALA A 233 -6.14 27.71 -16.27
CA ALA A 233 -6.00 26.37 -16.83
C ALA A 233 -7.07 25.40 -16.27
N PHE A 234 -7.44 25.55 -15.00
CA PHE A 234 -8.57 24.83 -14.42
C PHE A 234 -9.90 25.27 -15.05
N GLY A 235 -10.15 26.56 -15.15
CA GLY A 235 -11.40 27.11 -15.70
C GLY A 235 -11.63 26.75 -17.17
N ASP A 236 -10.59 26.89 -17.98
CA ASP A 236 -10.63 26.64 -19.43
C ASP A 236 -10.51 25.13 -19.76
N PHE A 237 -10.28 24.28 -18.77
CA PHE A 237 -10.04 22.83 -18.93
C PHE A 237 -8.91 22.55 -19.93
N GLU A 238 -7.82 23.32 -19.81
CA GLU A 238 -6.73 23.36 -20.77
C GLU A 238 -5.74 22.23 -20.57
N VAL A 239 -5.27 21.61 -21.68
CA VAL A 239 -4.11 20.70 -21.69
C VAL A 239 -2.86 21.51 -22.03
N VAL A 240 -1.85 21.43 -21.18
CA VAL A 240 -0.57 22.14 -21.35
C VAL A 240 0.58 21.16 -21.13
N ASP A 241 1.36 20.94 -22.19
CA ASP A 241 2.58 20.15 -22.09
C ASP A 241 3.74 21.05 -21.65
N ALA A 242 4.15 20.93 -20.40
CA ALA A 242 5.36 21.51 -19.80
C ALA A 242 5.75 22.91 -20.33
N ARG A 243 4.87 23.91 -20.14
CA ARG A 243 5.15 25.30 -20.53
C ARG A 243 6.20 25.91 -19.59
N VAL A 244 7.31 26.38 -20.16
CA VAL A 244 8.28 27.24 -19.46
C VAL A 244 7.75 28.67 -19.52
N LEU A 245 7.59 29.29 -18.36
CA LEU A 245 7.15 30.69 -18.28
C LEU A 245 8.37 31.59 -18.39
N ASP A 246 8.24 32.63 -19.24
CA ASP A 246 9.28 33.64 -19.40
C ASP A 246 9.56 34.32 -18.06
N LYS A 247 10.84 34.55 -17.76
CA LYS A 247 11.23 35.36 -16.59
C LYS A 247 10.66 36.75 -16.77
N PRO A 248 10.03 37.36 -15.74
CA PRO A 248 9.72 38.77 -15.80
C PRO A 248 11.00 39.54 -16.11
N ASP A 249 10.96 40.48 -17.05
CA ASP A 249 12.08 41.34 -17.38
C ASP A 249 12.70 41.91 -16.11
N GLU A 250 14.02 41.67 -15.93
CA GLU A 250 14.77 42.20 -14.79
C GLU A 250 14.59 43.73 -14.78
N VAL A 251 13.83 44.22 -13.81
CA VAL A 251 13.86 45.66 -13.48
C VAL A 251 15.27 45.95 -13.01
N LYS A 252 16.07 46.54 -13.88
CA LYS A 252 17.43 47.00 -13.60
C LYS A 252 17.41 47.95 -12.41
N SER A 253 17.58 47.39 -11.21
CA SER A 253 17.82 48.17 -10.01
C SER A 253 19.26 48.67 -10.03
N ASN A 254 19.41 49.88 -10.48
CA ASN A 254 20.66 50.66 -10.31
C ASN A 254 20.89 50.99 -8.83
N ARG A 255 21.58 50.14 -8.09
CA ARG A 255 22.36 50.54 -6.88
C ARG A 255 23.37 49.47 -6.53
N GLY A 256 24.63 49.85 -6.66
CA GLY A 256 25.79 48.99 -6.40
C GLY A 256 25.86 48.41 -5.00
N ARG A 257 25.98 47.10 -4.97
CA ARG A 257 26.83 46.33 -4.07
C ARG A 257 27.02 44.95 -4.73
N GLN A 258 28.23 44.67 -5.14
CA GLN A 258 28.60 43.33 -5.59
C GLN A 258 28.44 42.40 -4.38
N SER A 259 27.38 41.60 -4.36
CA SER A 259 27.29 40.38 -3.58
C SER A 259 27.37 39.20 -4.52
N ALA A 260 28.15 38.21 -4.12
CA ALA A 260 28.42 36.97 -4.86
C ALA A 260 27.21 36.41 -5.62
N ASN A 261 27.46 35.97 -6.85
CA ASN A 261 26.53 35.35 -7.80
C ASN A 261 25.19 34.91 -7.21
N PRO A 262 24.08 35.57 -7.50
CA PRO A 262 22.78 35.00 -7.19
C PRO A 262 22.66 33.74 -8.06
N LYS A 263 22.54 32.58 -7.44
CA LYS A 263 22.12 31.37 -8.15
C LYS A 263 20.84 31.76 -8.87
N ALA A 264 20.86 31.70 -10.21
CA ALA A 264 19.69 32.00 -11.03
C ALA A 264 18.52 31.15 -10.50
N GLU A 265 17.40 31.81 -10.17
CA GLU A 265 16.19 31.08 -9.80
C GLU A 265 15.80 30.17 -10.97
N PRO A 266 15.41 28.91 -10.72
CA PRO A 266 14.98 28.02 -11.79
C PRO A 266 13.80 28.64 -12.54
N ALA A 267 13.73 28.42 -13.85
CA ALA A 267 12.60 28.88 -14.65
C ALA A 267 11.30 28.25 -14.09
N LYS A 268 10.25 29.05 -13.96
CA LYS A 268 8.93 28.56 -13.57
C LYS A 268 8.38 27.66 -14.68
N THR A 269 7.89 26.49 -14.31
CA THR A 269 7.25 25.54 -15.23
C THR A 269 5.83 25.23 -14.79
N PHE A 270 4.99 24.90 -15.74
CA PHE A 270 3.59 24.59 -15.52
C PHE A 270 3.13 23.54 -16.53
N ALA A 271 2.34 22.58 -16.09
CA ALA A 271 1.73 21.57 -16.95
C ALA A 271 0.31 21.22 -16.50
N SER A 272 -0.53 20.80 -17.44
CA SER A 272 -1.89 20.34 -17.17
C SER A 272 -2.25 19.21 -18.11
N LYS A 273 -2.74 18.09 -17.57
CA LYS A 273 -3.14 16.89 -18.32
C LYS A 273 -4.53 16.45 -17.89
N ILE A 274 -5.27 15.85 -18.84
CA ILE A 274 -6.61 15.33 -18.61
C ILE A 274 -6.61 13.83 -18.84
N PHE A 275 -7.20 13.10 -17.91
CA PHE A 275 -7.30 11.63 -17.91
C PHE A 275 -8.76 11.20 -17.76
N ALA A 276 -9.13 10.08 -18.34
CA ALA A 276 -10.38 9.43 -18.00
C ALA A 276 -10.28 8.80 -16.59
N THR A 277 -11.39 8.76 -15.85
CA THR A 277 -11.39 8.26 -14.46
C THR A 277 -10.89 6.82 -14.35
N HIS A 278 -11.19 5.97 -15.34
CA HIS A 278 -10.76 4.57 -15.36
C HIS A 278 -9.25 4.38 -15.58
N GLU A 279 -8.53 5.37 -16.12
CA GLU A 279 -7.08 5.30 -16.33
C GLU A 279 -6.28 5.27 -15.01
N PHE A 280 -6.91 5.64 -13.89
CA PHE A 280 -6.34 5.51 -12.56
C PHE A 280 -6.65 4.15 -11.90
N GLY A 281 -7.48 3.34 -12.54
CA GLY A 281 -7.88 2.03 -12.07
C GLY A 281 -7.03 0.91 -12.66
N TYR A 282 -6.81 -0.11 -11.87
CA TYR A 282 -6.16 -1.33 -12.30
C TYR A 282 -6.80 -2.54 -11.61
N ARG A 283 -6.62 -3.70 -12.21
CA ARG A 283 -7.00 -4.98 -11.62
C ARG A 283 -5.75 -5.74 -11.24
N ARG A 284 -5.59 -6.04 -9.95
CA ARG A 284 -4.48 -6.85 -9.43
C ARG A 284 -4.82 -8.32 -9.60
N LEU A 285 -4.07 -8.98 -10.45
CA LEU A 285 -4.15 -10.43 -10.66
C LEU A 285 -3.18 -11.12 -9.69
N THR A 286 -3.60 -12.29 -9.21
CA THR A 286 -2.71 -13.18 -8.45
C THR A 286 -2.22 -14.27 -9.40
N ILE A 287 -0.91 -14.33 -9.62
CA ILE A 287 -0.23 -15.31 -10.45
C ILE A 287 0.35 -16.38 -9.54
N GLU A 288 -0.06 -17.62 -9.80
CA GLU A 288 0.43 -18.78 -9.06
C GLU A 288 1.39 -19.60 -9.92
N ARG A 289 2.32 -20.27 -9.26
CA ARG A 289 3.24 -21.25 -9.86
C ARG A 289 3.21 -22.54 -9.07
N PRO A 290 3.52 -23.69 -9.69
CA PRO A 290 3.44 -24.98 -9.02
C PRO A 290 4.54 -25.14 -7.96
N LEU A 291 4.14 -25.65 -6.79
CA LEU A 291 5.06 -26.13 -5.78
C LEU A 291 5.80 -27.37 -6.32
N ARG A 292 7.11 -27.36 -6.23
CA ARG A 292 8.00 -28.46 -6.63
C ARG A 292 8.81 -28.91 -5.44
N LEU A 293 8.63 -30.19 -5.05
CA LEU A 293 9.29 -30.74 -3.87
C LEU A 293 10.07 -32.00 -4.23
N SER A 294 11.29 -32.08 -3.73
CA SER A 294 12.00 -33.33 -3.54
C SER A 294 11.79 -33.83 -2.11
N ALA A 295 11.83 -35.13 -1.93
CA ALA A 295 11.70 -35.78 -0.63
C ALA A 295 12.82 -36.83 -0.42
N GLN A 296 13.35 -36.90 0.77
CA GLN A 296 14.34 -37.93 1.15
C GLN A 296 14.28 -38.20 2.66
N LEU A 297 14.09 -39.45 3.02
CA LEU A 297 14.23 -39.92 4.39
C LEU A 297 15.71 -40.18 4.66
N SER A 298 16.54 -39.13 4.69
CA SER A 298 17.96 -39.24 5.04
C SER A 298 18.14 -39.36 6.56
N ASP A 299 19.25 -39.98 6.99
CA ASP A 299 19.56 -40.14 8.42
C ASP A 299 19.63 -38.77 9.10
N THR A 300 20.24 -37.76 8.43
CA THR A 300 20.34 -36.40 8.97
C THR A 300 18.99 -35.71 9.13
N ALA A 301 18.07 -35.89 8.16
CA ALA A 301 16.72 -35.35 8.26
C ALA A 301 15.93 -35.99 9.42
N ILE A 302 16.06 -37.29 9.56
CA ILE A 302 15.40 -38.05 10.64
C ILE A 302 15.99 -37.67 12.00
N GLU A 303 17.30 -37.57 12.13
CA GLU A 303 17.95 -37.13 13.36
C GLU A 303 17.53 -35.71 13.78
N SER A 304 17.24 -34.82 12.82
CA SER A 304 16.75 -33.50 13.13
C SER A 304 15.38 -33.47 13.81
N LEU A 305 14.57 -34.53 13.64
CA LEU A 305 13.25 -34.67 14.27
C LEU A 305 13.33 -34.85 15.78
N ARG A 306 14.53 -35.13 16.32
CA ARG A 306 14.82 -35.13 17.76
C ARG A 306 14.50 -33.77 18.40
N TYR A 307 14.43 -32.72 17.60
CA TYR A 307 14.25 -31.36 18.04
C TYR A 307 12.90 -30.80 17.58
N ALA A 308 12.21 -30.13 18.49
CA ALA A 308 10.94 -29.50 18.17
C ALA A 308 11.15 -28.27 17.23
N PRO A 309 10.17 -27.98 16.35
CA PRO A 309 10.24 -26.80 15.50
C PRO A 309 10.19 -25.49 16.31
N LYS A 310 10.28 -24.38 15.62
CA LYS A 310 10.22 -23.06 16.27
C LYS A 310 9.17 -22.97 17.37
N PRO A 311 9.50 -22.37 18.52
CA PRO A 311 10.72 -21.60 18.81
C PRO A 311 11.89 -22.41 19.39
N PHE A 312 11.87 -23.74 19.33
CA PHE A 312 12.83 -24.62 19.98
C PHE A 312 13.93 -25.16 19.06
N ASP A 313 13.81 -24.90 17.77
CA ASP A 313 14.68 -25.42 16.70
C ASP A 313 16.17 -25.06 16.84
N MET A 314 16.50 -24.01 17.55
CA MET A 314 17.89 -23.61 17.84
C MET A 314 18.34 -24.00 19.25
N VAL A 315 17.47 -23.91 20.23
CA VAL A 315 17.83 -24.14 21.63
C VAL A 315 17.97 -25.62 21.98
N MET A 316 17.12 -26.49 21.43
CA MET A 316 17.20 -27.93 21.69
C MET A 316 18.49 -28.56 21.15
N PRO A 317 18.95 -28.30 19.91
CA PRO A 317 20.26 -28.77 19.45
C PRO A 317 21.40 -28.32 20.35
N ALA A 318 21.44 -27.06 20.75
CA ALA A 318 22.48 -26.51 21.62
C ALA A 318 22.47 -27.14 23.01
N LEU A 319 21.29 -27.38 23.58
CA LEU A 319 21.16 -28.12 24.85
C LEU A 319 21.59 -29.58 24.73
N TYR A 320 21.24 -30.23 23.63
CA TYR A 320 21.62 -31.61 23.36
C TYR A 320 23.14 -31.76 23.21
N GLU A 321 23.77 -30.87 22.43
CA GLU A 321 25.23 -30.88 22.25
C GLU A 321 25.97 -30.69 23.56
N LYS A 322 25.51 -29.78 24.43
CA LYS A 322 26.20 -29.43 25.67
C LYS A 322 25.89 -30.37 26.83
N PHE A 323 24.65 -30.82 26.95
CA PHE A 323 24.15 -31.55 28.12
C PHE A 323 23.64 -32.98 27.82
N GLY A 324 23.59 -33.40 26.55
CA GLY A 324 23.01 -34.66 26.13
C GLY A 324 23.64 -35.91 26.79
N ASN A 325 24.90 -35.81 27.20
CA ASN A 325 25.59 -36.88 27.95
C ASN A 325 25.50 -36.74 29.48
N SER A 326 24.86 -35.63 29.95
CA SER A 326 24.82 -35.30 31.39
C SER A 326 23.42 -35.31 31.96
N TRP A 327 22.40 -35.55 31.15
CA TRP A 327 21.03 -35.69 31.63
C TRP A 327 20.80 -37.05 32.34
N ASN A 328 19.68 -37.18 33.01
CA ASN A 328 19.32 -38.39 33.72
C ASN A 328 19.18 -39.58 32.73
N THR A 329 19.96 -40.66 32.94
CA THR A 329 19.97 -41.82 32.04
C THR A 329 18.69 -42.65 32.07
N ASP A 330 17.88 -42.52 33.14
CA ASP A 330 16.64 -43.26 33.30
C ASP A 330 15.47 -42.67 32.50
N SER A 331 15.61 -41.42 31.99
CA SER A 331 14.56 -40.74 31.23
C SER A 331 15.17 -39.85 30.17
N TYR A 332 14.87 -40.12 28.90
CA TYR A 332 15.35 -39.33 27.78
C TYR A 332 14.86 -37.87 27.91
N GLY A 333 15.79 -36.92 27.73
CA GLY A 333 15.51 -35.49 27.82
C GLY A 333 15.33 -34.95 29.25
N ASP A 334 15.57 -35.74 30.28
CA ASP A 334 15.51 -35.29 31.67
C ASP A 334 16.75 -34.47 32.04
N LEU A 335 16.63 -33.15 32.00
CA LEU A 335 17.64 -32.16 32.34
C LEU A 335 17.69 -31.84 33.84
N SER A 336 17.05 -32.60 34.71
CA SER A 336 16.98 -32.34 36.16
C SER A 336 18.36 -32.19 36.81
N ASN A 337 19.35 -32.97 36.39
CA ASN A 337 20.72 -32.94 36.89
C ASN A 337 21.50 -31.66 36.51
N VAL A 338 21.08 -30.98 35.46
CA VAL A 338 21.77 -29.83 34.85
C VAL A 338 20.84 -28.60 34.65
N THR A 339 19.67 -28.61 35.29
CA THR A 339 18.61 -27.58 35.08
C THR A 339 19.13 -26.15 35.29
N ILE A 340 19.97 -25.94 36.31
CA ILE A 340 20.50 -24.59 36.63
C ILE A 340 21.38 -24.09 35.48
N ASP A 341 22.31 -24.92 35.02
CA ASP A 341 23.27 -24.57 33.97
C ASP A 341 22.58 -24.47 32.61
N ALA A 342 21.64 -25.37 32.30
CA ALA A 342 20.83 -25.32 31.11
C ALA A 342 19.99 -24.04 31.06
N ARG A 343 19.35 -23.66 32.15
CA ARG A 343 18.59 -22.43 32.26
C ARG A 343 19.46 -21.19 32.13
N ALA A 344 20.65 -21.18 32.71
CA ALA A 344 21.60 -20.08 32.58
C ALA A 344 22.05 -19.90 31.12
N MET A 345 22.36 -21.00 30.43
CA MET A 345 22.70 -20.99 29.01
C MET A 345 21.53 -20.44 28.15
N ILE A 346 20.31 -20.94 28.38
CA ILE A 346 19.15 -20.46 27.62
C ILE A 346 18.96 -18.93 27.77
N LYS A 347 19.11 -18.43 28.99
CA LYS A 347 18.98 -16.98 29.24
C LYS A 347 20.10 -16.15 28.64
N ALA A 348 21.31 -16.72 28.54
CA ALA A 348 22.46 -16.04 27.95
C ALA A 348 22.42 -16.03 26.41
N ASP A 349 22.12 -17.19 25.81
CA ASP A 349 22.31 -17.42 24.38
C ASP A 349 21.00 -17.32 23.58
N PHE A 350 19.82 -17.43 24.24
CA PHE A 350 18.48 -17.43 23.66
C PHE A 350 17.52 -16.52 24.42
N SER A 351 17.93 -15.26 24.61
CA SER A 351 17.23 -14.26 25.43
C SER A 351 15.82 -13.91 24.94
N GLU A 352 15.47 -14.21 23.69
CA GLU A 352 14.15 -14.03 23.09
C GLU A 352 13.10 -15.02 23.60
N LEU A 353 13.51 -16.13 24.20
CA LEU A 353 12.58 -17.13 24.73
C LEU A 353 11.87 -16.62 25.99
N LYS A 354 10.56 -16.72 25.98
CA LYS A 354 9.72 -16.39 27.13
C LYS A 354 9.86 -17.43 28.24
N GLU A 355 9.65 -17.04 29.48
CA GLU A 355 9.79 -17.91 30.66
C GLU A 355 8.95 -19.20 30.56
N LYS A 356 7.78 -19.15 29.89
CA LYS A 356 6.98 -20.37 29.62
C LYS A 356 7.71 -21.31 28.67
N GLN A 357 8.29 -20.79 27.58
CA GLN A 357 9.04 -21.58 26.59
C GLN A 357 10.32 -22.19 27.22
N ILE A 358 10.98 -21.45 28.12
CA ILE A 358 12.12 -22.02 28.89
C ILE A 358 11.69 -23.20 29.76
N LYS A 359 10.51 -23.11 30.38
CA LYS A 359 9.97 -24.24 31.14
C LYS A 359 9.62 -25.44 30.24
N ASP A 360 9.01 -25.15 29.09
CA ASP A 360 8.60 -26.18 28.13
C ASP A 360 9.82 -26.95 27.59
N VAL A 361 10.94 -26.28 27.26
CA VAL A 361 12.15 -26.94 26.73
C VAL A 361 12.92 -27.72 27.79
N LEU A 362 12.75 -27.39 29.06
CA LEU A 362 13.33 -28.12 30.19
C LEU A 362 12.44 -29.30 30.67
N ASP A 363 11.21 -29.44 30.15
CA ASP A 363 10.30 -30.54 30.46
C ASP A 363 10.70 -31.79 29.64
N PRO A 364 11.00 -32.93 30.27
CA PRO A 364 11.35 -34.17 29.57
C PRO A 364 10.32 -34.62 28.54
N ARG A 365 9.05 -34.32 28.75
CA ARG A 365 7.97 -34.72 27.83
C ARG A 365 8.18 -34.18 26.43
N LEU A 366 8.61 -32.93 26.27
CA LEU A 366 8.88 -32.37 24.95
C LEU A 366 9.95 -33.19 24.20
N TRP A 367 10.99 -33.61 24.89
CA TRP A 367 12.08 -34.45 24.33
C TRP A 367 11.61 -35.86 23.98
N GLN A 368 10.78 -36.46 24.84
CA GLN A 368 10.21 -37.80 24.62
C GLN A 368 9.25 -37.79 23.42
N ASP A 369 8.38 -36.79 23.32
CA ASP A 369 7.48 -36.62 22.17
C ASP A 369 8.28 -36.51 20.86
N GLN A 370 9.39 -35.74 20.85
CA GLN A 370 10.24 -35.62 19.67
C GLN A 370 11.00 -36.91 19.33
N LEU A 371 11.45 -37.64 20.34
CA LEU A 371 12.06 -38.99 20.14
C LEU A 371 11.07 -39.96 19.49
N GLU A 372 9.81 -39.95 19.95
CA GLU A 372 8.76 -40.80 19.36
C GLU A 372 8.50 -40.46 17.89
N ILE A 373 8.51 -39.16 17.54
CA ILE A 373 8.37 -38.71 16.12
C ILE A 373 9.57 -39.20 15.30
N MET A 374 10.79 -39.13 15.84
CA MET A 374 12.00 -39.59 15.17
C MET A 374 11.93 -41.13 14.96
N ASP A 375 11.50 -41.90 15.96
CA ASP A 375 11.37 -43.38 15.88
C ASP A 375 10.32 -43.78 14.82
N LYS A 376 9.18 -43.05 14.78
CA LYS A 376 8.17 -43.24 13.75
C LYS A 376 8.74 -42.96 12.35
N ALA A 377 9.57 -41.91 12.20
CA ALA A 377 10.22 -41.59 10.93
C ALA A 377 11.27 -42.64 10.53
N GLN A 378 12.02 -43.24 11.49
CA GLN A 378 12.94 -44.36 11.23
C GLN A 378 12.20 -45.60 10.74
N ALA A 379 11.04 -45.91 11.32
CA ALA A 379 10.22 -47.02 10.86
C ALA A 379 9.73 -46.81 9.41
N LEU A 380 9.37 -45.56 9.05
CA LEU A 380 8.99 -45.20 7.68
C LEU A 380 10.20 -45.28 6.73
N GLN A 381 11.40 -44.87 7.15
CA GLN A 381 12.63 -44.99 6.36
C GLN A 381 12.94 -46.45 6.07
N ALA A 382 12.82 -47.34 7.06
CA ALA A 382 13.03 -48.77 6.87
C ALA A 382 12.10 -49.39 5.82
N ALA A 383 10.88 -48.89 5.70
CA ALA A 383 9.91 -49.35 4.72
C ALA A 383 10.07 -48.73 3.32
N ILE A 384 10.45 -47.46 3.22
CA ILE A 384 10.53 -46.69 1.97
C ILE A 384 11.94 -46.68 1.37
N GLY A 385 12.95 -46.70 2.25
CA GLY A 385 14.36 -46.47 1.90
C GLY A 385 14.79 -45.01 2.04
N SER A 386 16.12 -44.79 1.87
CA SER A 386 16.76 -43.47 2.00
C SER A 386 17.05 -42.78 0.65
N SER A 387 16.53 -43.29 -0.46
CA SER A 387 16.73 -42.70 -1.78
C SER A 387 15.98 -41.38 -1.90
N GLN A 388 16.54 -40.45 -2.70
CA GLN A 388 15.88 -39.20 -3.02
C GLN A 388 14.77 -39.42 -4.05
N PHE A 389 13.63 -38.77 -3.84
CA PHE A 389 12.50 -38.71 -4.76
C PHE A 389 12.38 -37.29 -5.29
N ASN A 390 12.39 -37.12 -6.61
CA ASN A 390 12.13 -35.85 -7.31
C ASN A 390 10.67 -35.74 -7.79
N ASP A 391 9.85 -36.74 -7.48
CA ASP A 391 8.38 -36.71 -7.63
C ASP A 391 7.72 -36.94 -6.27
N TYR A 392 7.30 -35.83 -5.64
CA TYR A 392 6.61 -35.87 -4.37
C TYR A 392 5.29 -36.66 -4.43
N ASN A 393 4.64 -36.72 -5.59
CA ASN A 393 3.38 -37.44 -5.75
C ASN A 393 3.58 -38.95 -5.70
N GLU A 394 4.70 -39.46 -6.18
CA GLU A 394 5.10 -40.87 -6.02
C GLU A 394 5.51 -41.14 -4.59
N PHE A 395 6.34 -40.28 -4.01
CA PHE A 395 6.74 -40.39 -2.62
C PHE A 395 5.54 -40.43 -1.67
N GLU A 396 4.55 -39.54 -1.85
CA GLU A 396 3.35 -39.48 -0.99
C GLU A 396 2.53 -40.79 -1.02
N LYS A 397 2.50 -41.49 -2.15
CA LYS A 397 1.84 -42.81 -2.25
C LYS A 397 2.61 -43.85 -1.44
N LEU A 398 3.92 -43.89 -1.59
CA LEU A 398 4.78 -44.80 -0.80
C LEU A 398 4.70 -44.49 0.68
N PHE A 399 4.70 -43.21 1.06
CA PHE A 399 4.55 -42.77 2.43
C PHE A 399 3.22 -43.23 3.06
N LYS A 400 2.11 -43.07 2.33
CA LYS A 400 0.79 -43.56 2.76
C LYS A 400 0.73 -45.10 2.87
N GLN A 401 1.43 -45.79 1.99
CA GLN A 401 1.52 -47.26 2.06
C GLN A 401 2.39 -47.71 3.25
N ALA A 402 3.54 -47.10 3.45
CA ALA A 402 4.44 -47.40 4.56
C ALA A 402 3.78 -47.20 5.93
N LEU A 403 2.96 -46.15 6.08
CA LEU A 403 2.17 -45.95 7.32
C LEU A 403 1.26 -47.15 7.64
N LYS A 404 0.68 -47.78 6.63
CA LYS A 404 -0.15 -48.97 6.80
C LYS A 404 0.70 -50.21 7.11
N ASP A 405 1.77 -50.41 6.35
CA ASP A 405 2.64 -51.59 6.46
C ASP A 405 3.38 -51.67 7.79
N THR A 406 3.78 -50.50 8.33
CA THR A 406 4.44 -50.39 9.63
C THR A 406 3.46 -50.20 10.79
N ASN A 407 2.15 -50.16 10.51
CA ASN A 407 1.11 -49.81 11.50
C ASN A 407 1.41 -48.51 12.28
N THR A 408 2.08 -47.57 11.64
CA THR A 408 2.44 -46.27 12.24
C THR A 408 1.29 -45.30 12.12
N THR A 409 0.85 -44.73 13.24
CA THR A 409 -0.15 -43.67 13.28
C THR A 409 0.53 -42.33 13.52
N LEU A 410 0.16 -41.31 12.71
CA LEU A 410 0.65 -39.94 12.85
C LEU A 410 -0.55 -39.00 13.01
N ASP A 411 -0.45 -38.11 13.98
CA ASP A 411 -1.37 -36.97 14.01
C ASP A 411 -0.99 -35.92 12.94
N SER A 412 -1.80 -34.88 12.81
CA SER A 412 -1.58 -33.85 11.79
C SER A 412 -0.30 -33.04 12.00
N LYS A 413 0.15 -32.87 13.27
CA LYS A 413 1.36 -32.12 13.61
C LYS A 413 2.60 -32.98 13.37
N GLU A 414 2.60 -34.22 13.83
CA GLU A 414 3.67 -35.20 13.61
C GLU A 414 3.91 -35.38 12.11
N LYS A 415 2.83 -35.62 11.34
CA LYS A 415 2.91 -35.77 9.88
C LYS A 415 3.54 -34.54 9.24
N LYS A 416 3.08 -33.34 9.62
CA LYS A 416 3.63 -32.08 9.11
C LYS A 416 5.10 -31.94 9.44
N GLN A 417 5.50 -32.22 10.69
CA GLN A 417 6.88 -32.07 11.12
C GLN A 417 7.82 -33.05 10.39
N ILE A 418 7.38 -34.29 10.18
CA ILE A 418 8.16 -35.28 9.40
C ILE A 418 8.29 -34.79 7.95
N ILE A 419 7.19 -34.41 7.31
CA ILE A 419 7.21 -33.93 5.91
C ILE A 419 8.10 -32.69 5.77
N ASP A 420 7.97 -31.71 6.67
CA ASP A 420 8.78 -30.49 6.64
C ASP A 420 10.30 -30.80 6.80
N ALA A 421 10.66 -31.82 7.57
CA ALA A 421 12.05 -32.22 7.77
C ALA A 421 12.67 -32.98 6.57
N ILE A 422 11.86 -33.77 5.86
CA ILE A 422 12.34 -34.64 4.78
C ILE A 422 12.13 -34.10 3.39
N THR A 423 11.47 -32.93 3.26
CA THR A 423 11.20 -32.31 1.95
C THR A 423 11.88 -30.95 1.83
N TRP A 424 12.23 -30.59 0.60
CA TRP A 424 12.73 -29.26 0.27
C TRP A 424 12.25 -28.83 -1.11
N LYS A 425 12.18 -27.54 -1.34
CA LYS A 425 11.85 -26.98 -2.64
C LYS A 425 12.98 -27.25 -3.64
N ASN A 426 12.62 -27.83 -4.77
CA ASN A 426 13.55 -28.13 -5.85
C ASN A 426 12.91 -27.77 -7.20
N PRO A 427 13.41 -26.75 -7.92
CA PRO A 427 12.87 -26.34 -9.22
C PRO A 427 12.84 -27.45 -10.28
N GLU A 428 13.74 -28.42 -10.18
CA GLU A 428 13.84 -29.56 -11.11
C GLU A 428 12.91 -30.72 -10.75
N ALA A 429 12.22 -30.66 -9.61
CA ALA A 429 11.28 -31.68 -9.21
C ALA A 429 9.95 -31.59 -9.96
N GLU A 430 9.21 -32.70 -10.00
CA GLU A 430 7.86 -32.71 -10.57
C GLU A 430 6.90 -31.85 -9.73
N PRO A 431 5.92 -31.18 -10.40
CA PRO A 431 4.93 -30.39 -9.70
C PRO A 431 4.07 -31.22 -8.74
N VAL A 432 3.80 -30.70 -7.56
CA VAL A 432 2.94 -31.35 -6.56
C VAL A 432 1.46 -31.21 -6.99
N ILE A 433 0.78 -32.36 -7.09
CA ILE A 433 -0.63 -32.40 -7.48
C ILE A 433 -1.52 -32.09 -6.27
N LYS A 434 -2.39 -31.10 -6.40
CA LYS A 434 -3.40 -30.76 -5.39
C LYS A 434 -4.63 -31.66 -5.50
N LYS A 435 -5.18 -31.78 -6.70
CA LYS A 435 -6.37 -32.61 -6.99
C LYS A 435 -6.48 -32.95 -8.48
N MET A 436 -7.31 -33.96 -8.77
CA MET A 436 -7.71 -34.29 -10.14
C MET A 436 -8.99 -33.54 -10.51
N VAL A 437 -9.07 -33.06 -11.76
CA VAL A 437 -10.22 -32.35 -12.33
C VAL A 437 -10.65 -32.98 -13.66
N LYS A 438 -11.80 -32.57 -14.18
CA LYS A 438 -12.39 -33.20 -15.39
C LYS A 438 -12.03 -32.48 -16.68
N THR A 439 -11.82 -31.16 -16.62
CA THR A 439 -11.65 -30.32 -17.81
C THR A 439 -10.33 -29.56 -17.68
N ALA A 440 -9.53 -29.58 -18.74
CA ALA A 440 -8.28 -28.83 -18.81
C ALA A 440 -8.58 -27.33 -19.01
N ASN A 441 -7.94 -26.51 -18.22
CA ASN A 441 -7.86 -25.08 -18.40
C ASN A 441 -6.55 -24.56 -17.80
N PRO A 442 -5.43 -24.64 -18.54
CA PRO A 442 -4.11 -24.27 -18.03
C PRO A 442 -4.05 -22.82 -17.54
N LEU A 443 -4.81 -21.92 -18.17
CA LEU A 443 -4.89 -20.52 -17.80
C LEU A 443 -5.34 -20.32 -16.34
N TYR A 444 -6.16 -21.23 -15.82
CA TYR A 444 -6.69 -21.22 -14.47
C TYR A 444 -6.24 -22.44 -13.64
N GLY A 445 -5.07 -23.00 -13.99
CA GLY A 445 -4.39 -23.98 -13.15
C GLY A 445 -4.78 -25.44 -13.35
N ALA A 446 -5.62 -25.78 -14.35
CA ALA A 446 -5.98 -27.15 -14.68
C ALA A 446 -5.16 -27.66 -15.88
N PHE A 447 -4.11 -28.43 -15.61
CA PHE A 447 -3.12 -28.86 -16.61
C PHE A 447 -3.30 -30.32 -17.01
N GLU A 448 -2.96 -30.64 -18.27
CA GLU A 448 -2.75 -32.03 -18.67
C GLU A 448 -1.41 -32.54 -18.11
N TYR A 449 -1.47 -33.61 -17.33
CA TYR A 449 -0.28 -34.20 -16.69
C TYR A 449 -0.14 -35.67 -17.06
N ARG A 450 1.07 -36.08 -17.47
CA ARG A 450 1.42 -37.47 -17.71
C ARG A 450 2.36 -37.93 -16.61
N VAL A 451 1.99 -39.01 -15.92
CA VAL A 451 2.87 -39.65 -14.95
C VAL A 451 4.03 -40.29 -15.71
N SER A 452 5.25 -39.89 -15.42
CA SER A 452 6.46 -40.18 -16.22
C SER A 452 6.84 -41.66 -16.37
N ASN A 453 6.32 -42.58 -15.55
CA ASN A 453 6.80 -43.96 -15.46
C ASN A 453 5.86 -45.03 -16.05
N SER A 454 4.92 -44.70 -16.91
CA SER A 454 4.01 -45.69 -17.50
C SER A 454 3.81 -45.47 -18.99
N ALA A 455 4.36 -46.34 -19.82
CA ALA A 455 4.22 -46.33 -21.27
C ALA A 455 2.74 -46.42 -21.78
N SER A 456 1.78 -46.64 -20.89
CA SER A 456 0.36 -46.80 -21.16
C SER A 456 -0.55 -45.81 -20.43
N SER A 457 -0.02 -44.77 -19.78
CA SER A 457 -0.83 -43.85 -18.96
C SER A 457 -1.58 -42.84 -19.81
N LYS A 458 -2.92 -42.87 -19.74
CA LYS A 458 -3.76 -41.77 -20.20
C LYS A 458 -3.39 -40.50 -19.49
N SER A 459 -3.26 -39.38 -20.22
CA SER A 459 -3.08 -38.08 -19.58
C SER A 459 -4.23 -37.82 -18.60
N LYS A 460 -3.89 -37.31 -17.44
CA LYS A 460 -4.84 -36.91 -16.39
C LYS A 460 -4.83 -35.38 -16.33
N ILE A 461 -5.98 -34.81 -16.03
CA ILE A 461 -6.06 -33.38 -15.81
C ILE A 461 -5.97 -33.14 -14.31
N VAL A 462 -5.05 -32.28 -13.90
CA VAL A 462 -4.71 -32.02 -12.50
C VAL A 462 -4.63 -30.53 -12.23
N GLU A 463 -4.94 -30.13 -11.01
CA GLU A 463 -4.53 -28.85 -10.44
C GLU A 463 -3.30 -29.06 -9.59
N PHE A 464 -2.32 -28.18 -9.72
CA PHE A 464 -1.11 -28.20 -8.90
C PHE A 464 -1.30 -27.43 -7.59
N GLN A 465 -0.52 -27.82 -6.57
CA GLN A 465 -0.38 -27.06 -5.34
C GLN A 465 0.38 -25.76 -5.67
N PRO A 466 -0.15 -24.57 -5.33
CA PRO A 466 0.59 -23.33 -5.54
C PRO A 466 1.75 -23.19 -4.56
N ASP A 467 2.86 -22.65 -5.03
CA ASP A 467 3.98 -22.24 -4.21
C ASP A 467 3.81 -20.78 -3.76
N SER A 468 3.61 -20.57 -2.45
CA SER A 468 3.43 -19.22 -1.89
C SER A 468 4.64 -18.30 -2.09
N ASP A 469 5.85 -18.85 -2.20
CA ASP A 469 7.08 -18.05 -2.34
C ASP A 469 7.31 -17.61 -3.80
N LEU A 470 6.66 -18.30 -4.75
CA LEU A 470 6.69 -17.98 -6.18
C LEU A 470 5.42 -17.25 -6.64
N ARG A 471 4.51 -16.97 -5.72
CA ARG A 471 3.32 -16.16 -6.03
C ARG A 471 3.73 -14.75 -6.39
N ASP A 472 3.14 -14.23 -7.46
CA ASP A 472 3.37 -12.87 -7.90
C ASP A 472 2.04 -12.14 -8.16
N TYR A 473 2.13 -10.83 -8.33
CA TYR A 473 0.98 -9.96 -8.54
C TYR A 473 1.21 -9.06 -9.73
N GLU A 474 0.25 -9.07 -10.65
CA GLU A 474 0.26 -8.23 -11.83
C GLU A 474 -0.87 -7.20 -11.79
N ASN A 475 -0.55 -5.95 -12.08
CA ASN A 475 -1.53 -4.87 -12.13
C ASN A 475 -1.86 -4.57 -13.60
N VAL A 476 -3.09 -4.88 -14.00
CA VAL A 476 -3.59 -4.66 -15.35
C VAL A 476 -4.49 -3.44 -15.35
N LEU A 477 -4.17 -2.42 -16.14
CA LEU A 477 -4.98 -1.20 -16.23
C LEU A 477 -6.40 -1.53 -16.68
N LEU A 478 -7.39 -0.87 -16.07
CA LEU A 478 -8.78 -1.05 -16.46
C LEU A 478 -9.00 -0.54 -17.90
N ASN A 479 -9.78 -1.29 -18.65
CA ASN A 479 -10.24 -0.90 -19.99
C ASN A 479 -11.74 -1.15 -20.10
N PRO A 480 -12.58 -0.12 -20.16
CA PRO A 480 -14.02 -0.27 -20.26
C PRO A 480 -14.51 -0.81 -21.61
N ASP A 481 -13.64 -0.84 -22.64
CA ASP A 481 -14.02 -1.27 -24.00
C ASP A 481 -14.00 -2.80 -24.17
N VAL A 482 -13.47 -3.54 -23.18
CA VAL A 482 -13.37 -5.01 -23.22
C VAL A 482 -13.92 -5.62 -21.92
N THR A 483 -14.34 -6.87 -21.98
CA THR A 483 -14.76 -7.60 -20.78
C THR A 483 -13.57 -7.87 -19.85
N THR A 484 -13.83 -7.99 -18.55
CA THR A 484 -12.79 -8.30 -17.56
C THR A 484 -12.06 -9.61 -17.92
N THR A 485 -12.79 -10.65 -18.31
CA THR A 485 -12.19 -11.93 -18.70
C THR A 485 -11.25 -11.77 -19.89
N GLU A 486 -11.67 -11.05 -20.92
CA GLU A 486 -10.84 -10.79 -22.11
C GLU A 486 -9.60 -9.98 -21.76
N LEU A 487 -9.75 -8.95 -20.92
CA LEU A 487 -8.66 -8.11 -20.45
C LEU A 487 -7.58 -8.93 -19.75
N ILE A 488 -7.97 -9.74 -18.74
CA ILE A 488 -7.01 -10.50 -17.93
C ILE A 488 -6.38 -11.65 -18.71
N GLU A 489 -7.14 -12.35 -19.55
CA GLU A 489 -6.62 -13.45 -20.35
C GLU A 489 -5.63 -12.98 -21.42
N ASN A 490 -5.93 -11.86 -22.10
CA ASN A 490 -5.04 -11.29 -23.10
C ASN A 490 -3.75 -10.79 -22.46
N TYR A 491 -3.84 -10.14 -21.30
CA TYR A 491 -2.67 -9.71 -20.54
C TYR A 491 -1.79 -10.91 -20.15
N PHE A 492 -2.40 -11.93 -19.54
CA PHE A 492 -1.67 -13.11 -19.08
C PHE A 492 -0.95 -13.82 -20.24
N LYS A 493 -1.63 -14.03 -21.37
CA LYS A 493 -1.07 -14.69 -22.56
C LYS A 493 0.07 -13.90 -23.18
N ARG A 494 0.05 -12.57 -23.09
CA ARG A 494 1.06 -11.71 -23.70
C ARG A 494 2.25 -11.45 -22.78
N GLU A 495 1.99 -11.17 -21.50
CA GLU A 495 3.00 -10.64 -20.58
C GLU A 495 3.54 -11.68 -19.58
N VAL A 496 2.75 -12.70 -19.21
CA VAL A 496 3.15 -13.68 -18.18
C VAL A 496 3.57 -15.01 -18.79
N GLN A 497 2.69 -15.60 -19.57
CA GLN A 497 2.87 -16.97 -20.10
C GLN A 497 4.16 -17.19 -20.91
N PRO A 498 4.66 -16.24 -21.72
CA PRO A 498 5.92 -16.43 -22.47
C PRO A 498 7.15 -16.53 -21.58
N HIS A 499 7.10 -15.92 -20.38
CA HIS A 499 8.22 -15.90 -19.43
C HIS A 499 8.10 -17.00 -18.39
N VAL A 500 6.88 -17.40 -18.03
CA VAL A 500 6.57 -18.39 -17.00
C VAL A 500 5.47 -19.34 -17.49
N PRO A 501 5.82 -20.34 -18.33
CA PRO A 501 4.82 -21.20 -19.00
C PRO A 501 4.01 -22.09 -18.06
N ASP A 502 4.49 -22.34 -16.84
CA ASP A 502 3.85 -23.15 -15.81
C ASP A 502 3.00 -22.32 -14.81
N ALA A 503 2.89 -21.01 -15.04
CA ALA A 503 2.06 -20.12 -14.21
C ALA A 503 0.57 -20.21 -14.60
N TRP A 504 -0.29 -19.79 -13.68
CA TRP A 504 -1.74 -19.64 -13.91
C TRP A 504 -2.35 -18.51 -13.10
N LEU A 505 -3.53 -18.06 -13.53
CA LEU A 505 -4.36 -17.09 -12.81
C LEU A 505 -5.10 -17.77 -11.65
N ASN A 506 -5.04 -17.18 -10.46
CA ASN A 506 -5.82 -17.63 -9.33
C ASN A 506 -7.26 -17.09 -9.44
N ALA A 507 -8.18 -17.94 -9.92
CA ALA A 507 -9.59 -17.59 -10.08
C ALA A 507 -10.36 -17.43 -8.76
N ASP A 508 -9.83 -17.93 -7.64
CA ASP A 508 -10.47 -17.81 -6.32
C ASP A 508 -10.27 -16.40 -5.71
N LYS A 509 -9.40 -15.59 -6.31
CA LYS A 509 -9.14 -14.21 -5.90
C LYS A 509 -10.00 -13.26 -6.73
N THR A 510 -11.16 -12.92 -6.20
CA THR A 510 -12.14 -12.04 -6.83
C THR A 510 -12.30 -10.73 -6.08
N ASP A 511 -12.68 -9.70 -6.78
CA ASP A 511 -13.03 -8.40 -6.21
C ASP A 511 -14.36 -8.48 -5.42
N ASP A 512 -14.42 -7.80 -4.28
CA ASP A 512 -15.59 -7.87 -3.39
C ASP A 512 -16.82 -7.12 -3.94
N ILE A 513 -16.63 -6.20 -4.87
CA ILE A 513 -17.71 -5.37 -5.42
C ILE A 513 -18.26 -6.00 -6.72
N ASP A 514 -17.40 -6.18 -7.72
CA ASP A 514 -17.83 -6.68 -9.05
C ASP A 514 -17.84 -8.21 -9.18
N LYS A 515 -17.26 -8.94 -8.21
CA LYS A 515 -17.15 -10.41 -8.16
C LYS A 515 -16.33 -11.04 -9.29
N GLU A 516 -15.64 -10.23 -10.08
CA GLU A 516 -14.76 -10.68 -11.15
C GLU A 516 -13.36 -11.06 -10.64
N ILE A 517 -12.61 -11.86 -11.41
CA ILE A 517 -11.27 -12.31 -11.03
C ILE A 517 -10.31 -11.13 -10.92
N GLY A 518 -9.48 -11.15 -9.87
CA GLY A 518 -8.56 -10.08 -9.52
C GLY A 518 -9.23 -8.97 -8.71
N ILE A 519 -8.46 -8.24 -7.95
CA ILE A 519 -8.93 -7.20 -7.03
C ILE A 519 -8.73 -5.84 -7.67
N VAL A 520 -9.78 -5.04 -7.77
CA VAL A 520 -9.70 -3.68 -8.31
C VAL A 520 -8.97 -2.77 -7.34
N GLY A 521 -8.11 -1.92 -7.89
CA GLY A 521 -7.40 -0.89 -7.14
C GLY A 521 -7.37 0.41 -7.92
N PHE A 522 -7.29 1.51 -7.20
CA PHE A 522 -7.15 2.84 -7.78
C PHE A 522 -5.97 3.57 -7.16
N GLU A 523 -5.13 4.15 -7.98
CA GLU A 523 -4.04 5.04 -7.57
C GLU A 523 -3.88 6.20 -8.55
N ILE A 524 -3.42 7.33 -8.06
CA ILE A 524 -3.19 8.52 -8.87
C ILE A 524 -1.69 8.83 -8.82
N PRO A 525 -0.87 8.23 -9.67
CA PRO A 525 0.58 8.40 -9.66
C PRO A 525 0.98 9.76 -10.26
N PHE A 526 0.59 10.85 -9.58
CA PHE A 526 0.69 12.22 -10.05
C PHE A 526 2.06 12.54 -10.64
N ASN A 527 3.13 12.28 -9.89
CA ASN A 527 4.49 12.58 -10.34
C ASN A 527 4.90 11.81 -11.59
N ARG A 528 4.41 10.58 -11.77
CA ARG A 528 4.71 9.76 -12.95
C ARG A 528 4.15 10.39 -14.24
N HIS A 529 2.99 11.03 -14.15
CA HIS A 529 2.37 11.67 -15.31
C HIS A 529 3.11 12.92 -15.78
N PHE A 530 3.86 13.59 -14.88
CA PHE A 530 4.63 14.80 -15.20
C PHE A 530 6.15 14.56 -15.20
N TYR A 531 6.59 13.33 -14.99
CA TYR A 531 8.01 13.00 -15.03
C TYR A 531 8.57 13.11 -16.44
N VAL A 532 9.58 13.95 -16.59
CA VAL A 532 10.40 14.05 -17.79
C VAL A 532 11.75 13.43 -17.49
N TYR A 533 12.13 12.39 -18.24
CA TYR A 533 13.43 11.76 -18.07
C TYR A 533 14.54 12.72 -18.53
N GLU A 534 15.37 13.13 -17.60
CA GLU A 534 16.63 13.81 -17.90
C GLU A 534 17.77 12.80 -17.82
N PRO A 535 18.47 12.53 -18.94
CA PRO A 535 19.59 11.61 -18.89
C PRO A 535 20.65 12.14 -17.92
N PRO A 536 21.30 11.28 -17.12
CA PRO A 536 22.36 11.70 -16.24
C PRO A 536 23.50 12.32 -17.07
N ARG A 537 24.11 13.36 -16.51
CA ARG A 537 25.28 13.98 -17.15
C ARG A 537 26.38 12.94 -17.39
N PRO A 538 27.13 13.04 -18.50
CA PRO A 538 28.29 12.18 -18.74
C PRO A 538 29.26 12.21 -17.55
N LEU A 539 29.84 11.06 -17.20
CA LEU A 539 30.79 10.97 -16.08
C LEU A 539 31.95 11.96 -16.25
N SER A 540 32.42 12.17 -17.49
CA SER A 540 33.48 13.13 -17.80
C SER A 540 33.15 14.58 -17.42
N GLU A 541 31.87 14.99 -17.48
CA GLU A 541 31.46 16.32 -17.04
C GLU A 541 31.40 16.41 -15.51
N ILE A 542 30.98 15.33 -14.87
CA ILE A 542 30.93 15.24 -13.40
C ILE A 542 32.36 15.27 -12.84
N ASP A 543 33.28 14.53 -13.44
CA ASP A 543 34.69 14.50 -13.06
C ASP A 543 35.34 15.87 -13.23
N ALA A 544 35.07 16.56 -14.35
CA ALA A 544 35.57 17.91 -14.57
C ALA A 544 35.06 18.93 -13.54
N ASP A 545 33.79 18.82 -13.14
CA ASP A 545 33.22 19.66 -12.05
C ASP A 545 33.85 19.34 -10.68
N LEU A 546 34.11 18.06 -10.40
CA LEU A 546 34.77 17.62 -9.16
C LEU A 546 36.22 18.13 -9.10
N ASP A 547 36.97 18.05 -10.21
CA ASP A 547 38.35 18.56 -10.31
C ASP A 547 38.39 20.08 -10.11
N LYS A 548 37.42 20.80 -10.68
CA LYS A 548 37.29 22.24 -10.51
C LYS A 548 37.02 22.62 -9.04
N VAL A 549 36.05 21.98 -8.40
CA VAL A 549 35.71 22.23 -6.99
C VAL A 549 36.89 21.85 -6.08
N SER A 550 37.56 20.74 -6.36
CA SER A 550 38.76 20.33 -5.61
C SER A 550 39.89 21.35 -5.72
N SER A 551 40.11 21.91 -6.91
CA SER A 551 41.11 22.94 -7.17
C SER A 551 40.76 24.26 -6.42
N GLU A 552 39.50 24.67 -6.43
CA GLU A 552 39.02 25.84 -5.68
C GLU A 552 39.18 25.65 -4.16
N ILE A 553 38.89 24.46 -3.63
CA ILE A 553 39.11 24.15 -2.22
C ILE A 553 40.60 24.22 -1.87
N MET A 554 41.47 23.66 -2.70
CA MET A 554 42.93 23.71 -2.47
C MET A 554 43.47 25.16 -2.51
N GLN A 555 42.94 25.97 -3.43
CA GLN A 555 43.32 27.39 -3.49
C GLN A 555 42.89 28.13 -2.21
N LEU A 556 41.63 27.97 -1.77
CA LEU A 556 41.11 28.59 -0.56
C LEU A 556 41.87 28.14 0.70
N LEU A 557 42.25 26.88 0.80
CA LEU A 557 43.08 26.34 1.88
C LEU A 557 44.49 26.95 1.85
N GLY A 558 45.07 27.18 0.66
CA GLY A 558 46.35 27.86 0.49
C GLY A 558 46.30 29.32 0.96
N GLU A 559 45.20 30.03 0.70
CA GLU A 559 44.98 31.42 1.15
C GLU A 559 44.79 31.55 2.67
N VAL A 560 44.26 30.52 3.33
CA VAL A 560 44.10 30.50 4.80
C VAL A 560 45.43 30.19 5.52
N HIS A 561 46.39 29.53 4.87
CA HIS A 561 47.70 29.17 5.44
C HIS A 561 48.83 30.14 5.05
N SER A 562 48.54 31.15 4.24
CA SER A 562 49.44 32.26 3.93
C SER A 562 49.13 33.47 4.81
#